data_d8cea20c51847ede4e9d43522b3156fa
#
_entry.id   d8cea20c51847ede4e9d43522b3156fa
#
_cell.length_a   1.000
_cell.length_b   1.000
_cell.length_c   1.000
_cell.angle_alpha   90.00
_cell.angle_beta   90.00
_cell.angle_gamma   90.00
#
_symmetry.space_group_name_H-M   'P 1'
#
loop_
_entity.id
_entity.type
_entity.pdbx_description
1 polymer ?
#
loop_
_entity_poly.entity_id
_entity_poly.type
_entity_poly.pdbx_seq_one_letter_code
_entity_poly.pdbx_strand_id
1 'polypeptide(L)'
;AFFASVEQLDHPQWRGLALAVGGEGSRGVVSAASYEARKYGVRSAMSGIIAKKLCPHLIFTKPRFERYKEISDQIRDIFLEYTPLVEPLSLDEAFLDVSDYSSATLIAKEIRTKIKSKTALTASAGNITVFPVKSTICAN
;
A
#
# COMPACT_ATOMS: atom_id res chain seq x y z
N ALA A 1 4.87 -0.76 1.01
CA ALA A 1 4.36 -2.00 1.64
C ALA A 1 3.15 -2.61 0.93
N PHE A 2 2.43 -1.86 0.12
CA PHE A 2 1.18 -2.29 -0.51
C PHE A 2 1.30 -3.66 -1.22
N PHE A 3 2.24 -3.83 -2.15
CA PHE A 3 2.42 -5.11 -2.86
C PHE A 3 2.69 -6.26 -1.89
N ALA A 4 3.58 -6.06 -0.92
CA ALA A 4 3.88 -7.09 0.07
C ALA A 4 2.67 -7.42 0.95
N SER A 5 1.85 -6.43 1.30
CA SER A 5 0.62 -6.62 2.07
C SER A 5 -0.42 -7.42 1.28
N VAL A 6 -0.55 -7.18 -0.03
CA VAL A 6 -1.43 -7.97 -0.91
C VAL A 6 -0.94 -9.42 -1.01
N GLU A 7 0.37 -9.64 -1.12
CA GLU A 7 0.92 -10.99 -1.13
C GLU A 7 0.66 -11.73 0.19
N GLN A 8 0.82 -11.08 1.33
CA GLN A 8 0.51 -11.67 2.64
C GLN A 8 -1.00 -11.89 2.84
N LEU A 9 -1.85 -11.10 2.18
CA LEU A 9 -3.29 -11.29 2.18
C LEU A 9 -3.69 -12.56 1.44
N ASP A 10 -3.17 -12.73 0.23
CA ASP A 10 -3.48 -13.87 -0.64
C ASP A 10 -2.77 -15.17 -0.22
N HIS A 11 -1.67 -15.06 0.52
CA HIS A 11 -0.86 -16.18 0.99
C HIS A 11 -0.75 -16.16 2.53
N PRO A 12 -1.73 -16.70 3.24
CA PRO A 12 -1.76 -16.68 4.71
C PRO A 12 -0.51 -17.24 5.39
N GLN A 13 0.19 -18.19 4.74
CA GLN A 13 1.45 -18.77 5.22
C GLN A 13 2.60 -17.76 5.28
N TRP A 14 2.50 -16.61 4.61
CA TRP A 14 3.51 -15.54 4.65
C TRP A 14 3.18 -14.42 5.63
N ARG A 15 2.03 -14.49 6.29
CA ARG A 15 1.65 -13.50 7.29
C ARG A 15 2.61 -13.51 8.46
N GLY A 16 3.07 -12.32 8.86
CA GLY A 16 4.04 -12.17 9.94
C GLY A 16 5.48 -12.53 9.56
N LEU A 17 5.74 -12.92 8.31
CA LEU A 17 7.08 -13.25 7.84
C LEU A 17 7.70 -12.09 7.05
N ALA A 18 9.02 -12.02 7.05
CA ALA A 18 9.77 -11.06 6.25
C ALA A 18 9.66 -11.44 4.76
N LEU A 19 8.99 -10.59 3.98
CA LEU A 19 8.68 -10.78 2.57
C LEU A 19 9.13 -9.58 1.74
N ALA A 20 9.69 -9.86 0.58
CA ALA A 20 10.00 -8.87 -0.45
C ALA A 20 9.36 -9.27 -1.78
N VAL A 21 8.74 -8.31 -2.44
CA VAL A 21 8.25 -8.44 -3.81
C VAL A 21 9.33 -8.00 -4.76
N GLY A 22 9.69 -8.85 -5.71
CA GLY A 22 10.87 -8.66 -6.55
C GLY A 22 12.17 -8.91 -5.78
N GLY A 23 13.30 -8.63 -6.38
CA GLY A 23 14.61 -8.72 -5.74
C GLY A 23 15.31 -10.09 -5.88
N GLU A 24 14.65 -11.09 -6.41
CA GLU A 24 15.28 -12.41 -6.63
C GLU A 24 16.33 -12.35 -7.74
N GLY A 25 17.45 -13.05 -7.51
CA GLY A 25 18.54 -13.16 -8.47
C GLY A 25 19.60 -12.06 -8.34
N SER A 26 20.68 -12.19 -9.11
CA SER A 26 21.87 -11.32 -9.02
C SER A 26 21.62 -9.86 -9.41
N ARG A 27 20.62 -9.60 -10.25
CA ARG A 27 20.24 -8.26 -10.72
C ARG A 27 18.89 -7.81 -10.18
N GLY A 28 18.29 -8.60 -9.27
CA GLY A 28 16.98 -8.32 -8.73
C GLY A 28 16.99 -7.09 -7.84
N VAL A 29 15.92 -6.28 -7.96
CA VAL A 29 15.67 -5.10 -7.13
C VAL A 29 14.36 -5.27 -6.39
N VAL A 30 14.36 -5.02 -5.08
CA VAL A 30 13.16 -5.07 -4.24
C VAL A 30 12.19 -3.97 -4.68
N SER A 31 10.99 -4.37 -5.10
CA SER A 31 9.90 -3.43 -5.42
C SER A 31 9.17 -2.97 -4.17
N ALA A 32 8.89 -3.90 -3.25
CA ALA A 32 8.26 -3.60 -1.98
C ALA A 32 8.73 -4.58 -0.90
N ALA A 33 8.78 -4.13 0.34
CA ALA A 33 9.15 -4.94 1.50
C ALA A 33 8.02 -4.92 2.53
N SER A 34 7.73 -6.08 3.14
CA SER A 34 6.78 -6.19 4.24
C SER A 34 7.26 -5.42 5.48
N TYR A 35 6.37 -5.11 6.39
CA TYR A 35 6.73 -4.44 7.65
C TYR A 35 7.73 -5.27 8.45
N GLU A 36 7.61 -6.60 8.42
CA GLU A 36 8.54 -7.52 9.07
C GLU A 36 9.94 -7.43 8.45
N ALA A 37 10.03 -7.38 7.11
CA ALA A 37 11.30 -7.22 6.41
C ALA A 37 11.95 -5.86 6.68
N ARG A 38 11.14 -4.80 6.81
CA ARG A 38 11.64 -3.46 7.12
C ARG A 38 12.33 -3.36 8.49
N LYS A 39 11.94 -4.20 9.45
CA LYS A 39 12.61 -4.28 10.77
C LYS A 39 14.08 -4.68 10.66
N TYR A 40 14.43 -5.42 9.61
CA TYR A 40 15.80 -5.83 9.29
C TYR A 40 16.53 -4.82 8.38
N GLY A 41 15.89 -3.71 8.04
CA GLY A 41 16.46 -2.68 7.16
C GLY A 41 16.21 -2.91 5.67
N VAL A 42 15.42 -3.92 5.28
CA VAL A 42 15.07 -4.15 3.88
C VAL A 42 14.12 -3.05 3.39
N ARG A 43 14.43 -2.47 2.22
CA ARG A 43 13.70 -1.33 1.63
C ARG A 43 13.47 -1.54 0.14
N SER A 44 12.49 -0.82 -0.42
CA SER A 44 12.32 -0.68 -1.87
C SER A 44 13.57 -0.09 -2.51
N ALA A 45 13.81 -0.41 -3.76
CA ALA A 45 14.97 -0.06 -4.57
C ALA A 45 16.31 -0.69 -4.11
N MET A 46 16.32 -1.50 -3.07
CA MET A 46 17.50 -2.24 -2.60
C MET A 46 17.75 -3.45 -3.51
N SER A 47 19.03 -3.77 -3.76
CA SER A 47 19.35 -5.02 -4.46
C SER A 47 18.97 -6.22 -3.60
N GLY A 48 18.49 -7.29 -4.24
CA GLY A 48 18.11 -8.51 -3.54
C GLY A 48 19.27 -9.17 -2.77
N ILE A 49 20.50 -9.02 -3.26
CA ILE A 49 21.71 -9.51 -2.59
C ILE A 49 21.89 -8.81 -1.24
N ILE A 50 21.75 -7.48 -1.20
CA ILE A 50 21.86 -6.70 0.04
C ILE A 50 20.69 -7.03 0.97
N ALA A 51 19.47 -7.09 0.42
CA ALA A 51 18.28 -7.45 1.18
C ALA A 51 18.43 -8.82 1.87
N LYS A 52 18.97 -9.82 1.16
CA LYS A 52 19.21 -11.15 1.70
C LYS A 52 20.31 -11.18 2.75
N LYS A 53 21.33 -10.31 2.64
CA LYS A 53 22.36 -10.15 3.67
C LYS A 53 21.79 -9.56 4.97
N LEU A 54 20.90 -8.57 4.85
CA LEU A 54 20.24 -7.94 6.00
C LEU A 54 19.22 -8.87 6.68
N CYS A 55 18.52 -9.67 5.88
CA CYS A 55 17.50 -10.60 6.35
C CYS A 55 17.69 -11.97 5.68
N PRO A 56 18.52 -12.88 6.26
CA PRO A 56 18.83 -14.18 5.64
C PRO A 56 17.60 -15.07 5.41
N HIS A 57 16.55 -14.93 6.20
CA HIS A 57 15.28 -15.67 6.08
C HIS A 57 14.24 -14.95 5.20
N LEU A 58 14.63 -13.88 4.50
CA LEU A 58 13.74 -13.12 3.62
C LEU A 58 13.17 -14.01 2.51
N ILE A 59 11.86 -13.96 2.36
CA ILE A 59 11.13 -14.63 1.28
C ILE A 59 11.03 -13.66 0.11
N PHE A 60 11.41 -14.08 -1.09
CA PHE A 60 11.17 -13.33 -2.31
C PHE A 60 9.98 -13.90 -3.07
N THR A 61 9.12 -13.02 -3.58
CA THR A 61 8.04 -13.38 -4.49
C THR A 61 8.05 -12.51 -5.74
N LYS A 62 7.56 -13.06 -6.84
CA LYS A 62 7.41 -12.29 -8.08
C LYS A 62 6.25 -11.32 -7.96
N PRO A 63 6.34 -10.11 -8.55
CA PRO A 63 5.25 -9.17 -8.54
C PRO A 63 4.06 -9.69 -9.38
N ARG A 64 2.85 -9.48 -8.88
CA ARG A 64 1.59 -9.80 -9.55
C ARG A 64 0.81 -8.50 -9.81
N PHE A 65 1.26 -7.69 -10.78
CA PHE A 65 0.73 -6.35 -11.03
C PHE A 65 -0.77 -6.33 -11.33
N GLU A 66 -1.31 -7.33 -12.02
CA GLU A 66 -2.75 -7.44 -12.28
C GLU A 66 -3.54 -7.56 -10.97
N ARG A 67 -3.04 -8.36 -10.02
CA ARG A 67 -3.66 -8.51 -8.71
C ARG A 67 -3.60 -7.23 -7.89
N TYR A 68 -2.49 -6.51 -7.95
CA TYR A 68 -2.35 -5.22 -7.26
C TYR A 68 -3.29 -4.18 -7.86
N LYS A 69 -3.46 -4.20 -9.18
CA LYS A 69 -4.40 -3.34 -9.88
C LYS A 69 -5.85 -3.63 -9.47
N GLU A 70 -6.26 -4.89 -9.40
CA GLU A 70 -7.60 -5.27 -8.93
C GLU A 70 -7.92 -4.69 -7.53
N ILE A 71 -6.98 -4.82 -6.60
CA ILE A 71 -7.14 -4.27 -5.24
C ILE A 71 -7.16 -2.74 -5.29
N SER A 72 -6.30 -2.13 -6.08
CA SER A 72 -6.26 -0.68 -6.28
C SER A 72 -7.59 -0.16 -6.84
N ASP A 73 -8.17 -0.85 -7.83
CA ASP A 73 -9.47 -0.49 -8.41
C ASP A 73 -10.61 -0.58 -7.37
N GLN A 74 -10.60 -1.60 -6.51
CA GLN A 74 -11.56 -1.71 -5.39
C GLN A 74 -11.42 -0.54 -4.40
N ILE A 75 -10.21 -0.12 -4.09
CA ILE A 75 -9.96 1.02 -3.22
C ILE A 75 -10.42 2.32 -3.89
N ARG A 76 -10.15 2.47 -5.18
CA ARG A 76 -10.60 3.64 -5.96
C ARG A 76 -12.12 3.73 -6.01
N ASP A 77 -12.84 2.63 -6.15
CA ASP A 77 -14.30 2.60 -6.10
C ASP A 77 -14.83 3.13 -4.77
N ILE A 78 -14.16 2.81 -3.65
CA ILE A 78 -14.49 3.37 -2.35
C ILE A 78 -14.30 4.89 -2.34
N PHE A 79 -13.21 5.41 -2.90
CA PHE A 79 -12.96 6.85 -2.98
C PHE A 79 -14.04 7.58 -3.76
N LEU A 80 -14.47 7.00 -4.87
CA LEU A 80 -15.51 7.58 -5.74
C LEU A 80 -16.90 7.62 -5.11
N GLU A 81 -17.16 6.84 -4.06
CA GLU A 81 -18.38 6.95 -3.26
C GLU A 81 -18.47 8.29 -2.50
N TYR A 82 -17.33 8.92 -2.21
CA TYR A 82 -17.23 10.16 -1.43
C TYR A 82 -17.02 11.39 -2.29
N THR A 83 -16.27 11.29 -3.36
CA THR A 83 -15.97 12.42 -4.24
C THR A 83 -15.59 11.94 -5.63
N PRO A 84 -16.04 12.63 -6.70
CA PRO A 84 -15.56 12.37 -8.07
C PRO A 84 -14.15 12.93 -8.30
N LEU A 85 -13.66 13.82 -7.42
CA LEU A 85 -12.38 14.50 -7.55
C LEU A 85 -11.29 13.66 -6.86
N VAL A 86 -10.88 12.60 -7.50
CA VAL A 86 -9.82 11.69 -7.08
C VAL A 86 -8.64 11.81 -8.02
N GLU A 87 -7.47 12.15 -7.50
CA GLU A 87 -6.21 12.21 -8.24
C GLU A 87 -5.31 11.06 -7.80
N PRO A 88 -5.23 9.95 -8.55
CA PRO A 88 -4.35 8.85 -8.21
C PRO A 88 -2.89 9.25 -8.45
N LEU A 89 -2.02 8.95 -7.48
CA LEU A 89 -0.57 9.14 -7.58
C LEU A 89 0.14 7.83 -7.92
N SER A 90 -0.38 6.72 -7.40
CA SER A 90 0.11 5.36 -7.63
C SER A 90 -1.04 4.36 -7.46
N LEU A 91 -0.74 3.07 -7.44
CA LEU A 91 -1.75 2.03 -7.18
C LEU A 91 -2.29 2.08 -5.74
N ASP A 92 -1.52 2.63 -4.81
CA ASP A 92 -1.84 2.66 -3.38
C ASP A 92 -1.95 4.07 -2.79
N GLU A 93 -1.82 5.11 -3.62
CA GLU A 93 -1.87 6.49 -3.16
C GLU A 93 -2.78 7.34 -4.04
N ALA A 94 -3.59 8.18 -3.41
CA ALA A 94 -4.43 9.16 -4.11
C ALA A 94 -4.67 10.41 -3.25
N PHE A 95 -4.89 11.54 -3.93
CA PHE A 95 -5.49 12.72 -3.34
C PHE A 95 -7.00 12.70 -3.59
N LEU A 96 -7.76 13.07 -2.57
CA LEU A 96 -9.21 13.23 -2.63
C LEU A 96 -9.57 14.66 -2.23
N ASP A 97 -10.40 15.31 -3.03
CA ASP A 97 -11.02 16.57 -2.63
C ASP A 97 -12.32 16.27 -1.87
N VAL A 98 -12.29 16.55 -0.58
CA VAL A 98 -13.42 16.36 0.33
C VAL A 98 -13.88 17.70 0.92
N SER A 99 -13.69 18.79 0.17
CA SER A 99 -14.02 20.17 0.60
C SER A 99 -15.51 20.35 0.92
N ASP A 100 -16.40 19.58 0.29
CA ASP A 100 -17.85 19.64 0.47
C ASP A 100 -18.32 19.01 1.79
N TYR A 101 -17.43 18.32 2.49
CA TYR A 101 -17.75 17.69 3.78
C TYR A 101 -17.37 18.58 4.96
N SER A 102 -18.17 18.55 6.01
CA SER A 102 -17.90 19.33 7.23
C SER A 102 -16.66 18.87 8.00
N SER A 103 -16.24 17.62 7.83
CA SER A 103 -15.06 17.06 8.50
C SER A 103 -14.32 16.06 7.62
N ALA A 104 -13.20 16.48 7.05
CA ALA A 104 -12.29 15.61 6.31
C ALA A 104 -11.74 14.45 7.17
N THR A 105 -11.56 14.69 8.47
CA THR A 105 -11.10 13.66 9.41
C THR A 105 -12.10 12.51 9.56
N LEU A 106 -13.40 12.83 9.64
CA LEU A 106 -14.44 11.80 9.72
C LEU A 106 -14.52 11.00 8.42
N ILE A 107 -14.45 11.68 7.27
CA ILE A 107 -14.43 11.02 5.96
C ILE A 107 -13.22 10.10 5.83
N ALA A 108 -12.03 10.54 6.23
CA ALA A 108 -10.82 9.73 6.22
C ALA A 108 -10.96 8.47 7.08
N LYS A 109 -11.58 8.58 8.28
CA LYS A 109 -11.86 7.42 9.15
C LYS A 109 -12.83 6.45 8.50
N GLU A 110 -13.91 6.93 7.89
CA GLU A 110 -14.88 6.08 7.19
C GLU A 110 -14.25 5.34 6.02
N ILE A 111 -13.47 6.04 5.18
CA ILE A 111 -12.78 5.45 4.04
C ILE A 111 -11.83 4.35 4.51
N ARG A 112 -11.01 4.59 5.54
CA ARG A 112 -10.11 3.60 6.11
C ARG A 112 -10.86 2.36 6.62
N THR A 113 -11.98 2.56 7.28
CA THR A 113 -12.84 1.47 7.75
C THR A 113 -13.39 0.66 6.59
N LYS A 114 -13.87 1.30 5.53
CA LYS A 114 -14.37 0.62 4.32
C LYS A 114 -13.27 -0.15 3.59
N ILE A 115 -12.09 0.43 3.45
CA ILE A 115 -10.93 -0.27 2.85
C ILE A 115 -10.62 -1.52 3.64
N LYS A 116 -10.53 -1.41 4.97
CA LYS A 116 -10.28 -2.56 5.85
C LYS A 116 -11.35 -3.64 5.74
N SER A 117 -12.60 -3.24 5.73
CA SER A 117 -13.75 -4.15 5.62
C SER A 117 -13.78 -4.86 4.26
N LYS A 118 -13.52 -4.14 3.16
CA LYS A 118 -13.66 -4.64 1.79
C LYS A 118 -12.42 -5.40 1.30
N THR A 119 -11.22 -4.98 1.69
CA THR A 119 -9.95 -5.53 1.18
C THR A 119 -9.11 -6.25 2.22
N ALA A 120 -9.45 -6.16 3.50
CA ALA A 120 -8.64 -6.58 4.65
C ALA A 120 -7.30 -5.83 4.81
N LEU A 121 -6.96 -4.90 3.92
CA LEU A 121 -5.77 -4.06 4.01
C LEU A 121 -5.98 -2.89 4.97
N THR A 122 -4.89 -2.39 5.52
CA THR A 122 -4.88 -1.20 6.37
C THR A 122 -4.47 0.00 5.55
N ALA A 123 -5.15 1.12 5.71
CA ALA A 123 -4.84 2.38 5.05
C ALA A 123 -4.47 3.47 6.06
N SER A 124 -3.57 4.36 5.67
CA SER A 124 -3.26 5.60 6.38
C SER A 124 -3.89 6.78 5.64
N ALA A 125 -4.34 7.78 6.38
CA ALA A 125 -4.87 9.00 5.80
C ALA A 125 -4.36 10.20 6.57
N GLY A 126 -3.97 11.24 5.85
CA GLY A 126 -3.61 12.55 6.39
C GLY A 126 -4.44 13.65 5.75
N ASN A 127 -4.79 14.67 6.52
CA ASN A 127 -5.43 15.87 6.00
C ASN A 127 -4.36 16.89 5.66
N ILE A 128 -4.31 17.32 4.41
CA ILE A 128 -3.46 18.40 3.95
C ILE A 128 -4.38 19.57 3.62
N THR A 129 -4.26 20.65 4.38
CA THR A 129 -4.92 21.93 4.06
C THR A 129 -3.98 22.71 3.16
N VAL A 130 -4.11 22.51 1.86
CA VAL A 130 -3.49 23.37 0.85
C VAL A 130 -4.66 24.03 0.13
N PHE A 131 -4.56 25.31 -0.16
CA PHE A 131 -5.59 25.97 -0.96
C PHE A 131 -5.50 25.45 -2.42
N PRO A 132 -6.54 24.76 -2.96
CA PRO A 132 -7.75 24.27 -2.30
C PRO A 132 -7.52 23.00 -1.44
N VAL A 133 -8.42 22.72 -0.49
CA VAL A 133 -8.33 21.63 0.48
C VAL A 133 -8.23 20.27 -0.22
N LYS A 134 -7.12 19.56 -0.03
CA LYS A 134 -6.91 18.19 -0.52
C LYS A 134 -6.54 17.27 0.64
N SER A 135 -7.15 16.10 0.70
CA SER A 135 -6.78 15.06 1.65
C SER A 135 -6.04 13.94 0.94
N THR A 136 -4.91 13.50 1.49
CA THR A 136 -4.13 12.38 0.95
C THR A 136 -4.48 11.10 1.69
N ILE A 137 -4.77 10.04 0.97
CA ILE A 137 -5.02 8.71 1.52
C ILE A 137 -4.04 7.73 0.86
N CYS A 138 -3.27 7.04 1.71
CA CYS A 138 -2.37 5.98 1.30
C CYS A 138 -2.88 4.65 1.85
N ALA A 139 -2.98 3.63 0.99
CA ALA A 139 -3.24 2.26 1.42
C ALA A 139 -1.91 1.54 1.65
N ASN A 140 -1.68 1.04 2.85
CA ASN A 140 -0.46 0.32 3.24
C ASN A 140 -0.76 -1.14 3.57
#